data_a81893748b54a0d8b1b2bdeecbeedecb
#
_entry.id   a81893748b54a0d8b1b2bdeecbeedecb
#
_cell.length_a   1.000
_cell.length_b   1.000
_cell.length_c   1.000
_cell.angle_alpha   90.00
_cell.angle_beta   90.00
_cell.angle_gamma   90.00
#
_symmetry.space_group_name_H-M   'P 1'
#
loop_
_entity.id
_entity.type
_entity.pdbx_description
1 polymer ?
#
loop_
_entity_poly.entity_id
_entity_poly.type
_entity_poly.pdbx_seq_one_letter_code
_entity_poly.pdbx_strand_id
1 'polypeptide(L)'
;MDEQIPTFPPPAEFAAQAVAGADLYEEAAEDRLAYWARRAREVLHWEQDFTDVLDWSDAPFAKWFVGGTTNAAYNALDRHVEAGHGDRVAIHFEGEPGDTRTYTYADEAVITMLACARIGAVHSVVFGGFSSDALRSRVDDAEAKLVVTADGSFRRGKPSMLKPAVDQALSAPGHTAEHVLVVRRNEAEVEMTEGRDLWWHDVVDAQSDEHELVWHDAEHPLYILYTSGTTGKPKGILHTTGGYLVQAAATHHDTFDLHPESDVFWCTADVGWVTGHSYVAYAPLVNGATQVIYEGTPDSPHQGRWWEIVQKYGVSILYTAPTAIRTFMKWGRHIPDEYDLSSLRVLGSVGEAINPEAWRWYHEVIGAGRCPIVDTWWQTETGAHMLTPLPGVTTLKPGSAQRPVPGVVLEVVDELGEPMTDTSAGFLVVREPWPSMLRGIWGDRERFKETYWSRFPGMYFAGDGARYDEDGDIWLLGRVDDVMNVSGHRLSTTEIESSLVAHPSVAESAVVGAKDETTGEAVVAFVLLTAVAVAADRDVAEVEEELRQHVGKNIGPIAKPKRVLVVPELPKTRSGKIMRRLLKDVAEGRDPGDSTTLADPTVMQRIVETLAPKA
;
A
#
# COMPACT_ATOMS: atom_id res chain seq x y z
N MET A 1 27.46 -13.85 17.65
CA MET A 1 28.18 -12.80 16.91
C MET A 1 27.06 -11.95 16.32
N ASP A 2 26.92 -10.74 16.83
CA ASP A 2 26.01 -9.77 16.23
C ASP A 2 26.50 -9.52 14.79
N GLU A 3 25.83 -10.09 13.79
CA GLU A 3 26.05 -9.66 12.42
C GLU A 3 25.59 -8.21 12.36
N GLN A 4 26.54 -7.30 12.25
CA GLN A 4 26.21 -5.88 12.03
C GLN A 4 25.34 -5.79 10.78
N ILE A 5 24.17 -5.22 10.93
CA ILE A 5 23.27 -4.97 9.80
C ILE A 5 24.05 -4.06 8.82
N PRO A 6 24.21 -4.47 7.55
CA PRO A 6 24.93 -3.66 6.59
C PRO A 6 24.19 -2.34 6.37
N THR A 7 24.92 -1.25 6.29
CA THR A 7 24.37 0.08 6.07
C THR A 7 24.80 0.63 4.71
N PHE A 8 23.94 1.43 4.09
CA PHE A 8 24.11 1.96 2.75
C PHE A 8 23.96 3.48 2.79
N PRO A 9 25.06 4.25 2.93
CA PRO A 9 24.99 5.72 2.89
C PRO A 9 24.59 6.20 1.50
N PRO A 10 23.93 7.37 1.39
CA PRO A 10 23.62 7.96 0.10
C PRO A 10 24.89 8.14 -0.73
N PRO A 11 24.90 7.76 -2.02
CA PRO A 11 26.01 8.12 -2.91
C PRO A 11 26.20 9.64 -2.95
N ALA A 12 27.43 10.12 -2.87
CA ALA A 12 27.71 11.57 -2.78
C ALA A 12 27.11 12.37 -3.96
N GLU A 13 27.16 11.82 -5.17
CA GLU A 13 26.56 12.43 -6.35
C GLU A 13 25.04 12.51 -6.27
N PHE A 14 24.38 11.48 -5.71
CA PHE A 14 22.95 11.46 -5.48
C PHE A 14 22.56 12.51 -4.42
N ALA A 15 23.25 12.51 -3.27
CA ALA A 15 22.98 13.45 -2.19
C ALA A 15 23.16 14.93 -2.61
N ALA A 16 24.11 15.20 -3.51
CA ALA A 16 24.39 16.56 -3.98
C ALA A 16 23.28 17.17 -4.86
N GLN A 17 22.42 16.33 -5.45
CA GLN A 17 21.33 16.77 -6.33
C GLN A 17 19.94 16.43 -5.77
N ALA A 18 19.88 15.84 -4.57
CA ALA A 18 18.64 15.43 -3.95
C ALA A 18 17.72 16.64 -3.67
N VAL A 19 16.43 16.47 -3.98
CA VAL A 19 15.41 17.54 -3.81
C VAL A 19 15.07 17.78 -2.34
N ALA A 20 15.30 16.79 -1.46
CA ALA A 20 15.03 16.84 -0.04
C ALA A 20 16.32 16.71 0.77
N GLY A 21 16.64 17.74 1.56
CA GLY A 21 17.80 17.82 2.45
C GLY A 21 17.48 17.54 3.92
N ALA A 22 18.52 17.52 4.76
CA ALA A 22 18.36 17.38 6.20
C ALA A 22 17.69 18.61 6.85
N ASP A 23 17.74 19.75 6.21
CA ASP A 23 17.11 21.01 6.61
C ASP A 23 15.59 20.90 6.75
N LEU A 24 14.94 20.02 6.00
CA LEU A 24 13.50 19.76 6.16
C LEU A 24 13.16 19.21 7.56
N TYR A 25 14.02 18.37 8.14
CA TYR A 25 13.84 17.87 9.51
C TYR A 25 14.07 18.98 10.54
N GLU A 26 15.05 19.84 10.33
CA GLU A 26 15.37 20.97 11.22
C GLU A 26 14.22 21.99 11.23
N GLU A 27 13.73 22.38 10.05
CA GLU A 27 12.58 23.28 9.91
C GLU A 27 11.32 22.72 10.57
N ALA A 28 11.00 21.45 10.29
CA ALA A 28 9.82 20.81 10.86
C ALA A 28 9.91 20.64 12.39
N ALA A 29 11.12 20.48 12.93
CA ALA A 29 11.35 20.43 14.38
C ALA A 29 11.26 21.80 15.06
N GLU A 30 11.65 22.89 14.37
CA GLU A 30 11.55 24.24 14.87
C GLU A 30 10.08 24.71 14.97
N ASP A 31 9.31 24.58 13.88
CA ASP A 31 7.88 24.87 13.86
C ASP A 31 7.15 23.99 12.84
N ARG A 32 6.56 22.91 13.33
CA ARG A 32 5.84 21.93 12.55
C ARG A 32 4.66 22.53 11.76
N LEU A 33 3.95 23.46 12.34
CA LEU A 33 2.79 24.06 11.66
C LEU A 33 3.23 25.06 10.59
N ALA A 34 4.27 25.84 10.84
CA ALA A 34 4.87 26.71 9.82
C ALA A 34 5.44 25.88 8.65
N TYR A 35 6.12 24.75 8.93
CA TYR A 35 6.58 23.80 7.93
C TYR A 35 5.41 23.34 7.04
N TRP A 36 4.31 22.84 7.62
CA TRP A 36 3.17 22.37 6.83
C TRP A 36 2.46 23.51 6.08
N ALA A 37 2.42 24.72 6.65
CA ALA A 37 1.86 25.89 5.96
C ALA A 37 2.67 26.25 4.70
N ARG A 38 4.00 26.21 4.80
CA ARG A 38 4.88 26.44 3.65
C ARG A 38 4.69 25.33 2.60
N ARG A 39 4.77 24.06 3.03
CA ARG A 39 4.60 22.91 2.10
C ARG A 39 3.25 22.98 1.38
N ALA A 40 2.17 23.34 2.09
CA ALA A 40 0.85 23.46 1.48
C ALA A 40 0.82 24.46 0.32
N ARG A 41 1.49 25.61 0.48
CA ARG A 41 1.56 26.65 -0.56
C ARG A 41 2.53 26.30 -1.70
N GLU A 42 3.51 25.45 -1.44
CA GLU A 42 4.44 24.97 -2.47
C GLU A 42 3.80 23.91 -3.38
N VAL A 43 3.10 22.95 -2.79
CA VAL A 43 2.61 21.78 -3.54
C VAL A 43 1.21 21.96 -4.12
N LEU A 44 0.38 22.86 -3.59
CA LEU A 44 -0.97 23.10 -4.09
C LEU A 44 -1.20 24.57 -4.48
N HIS A 45 -2.05 24.77 -5.47
CA HIS A 45 -2.73 26.03 -5.70
C HIS A 45 -3.94 26.12 -4.77
N TRP A 46 -4.07 27.27 -4.11
CA TRP A 46 -5.20 27.64 -3.28
C TRP A 46 -5.94 28.82 -3.91
N GLU A 47 -7.22 28.67 -4.24
CA GLU A 47 -8.05 29.79 -4.73
C GLU A 47 -8.25 30.83 -3.63
N GLN A 48 -8.50 30.32 -2.41
CA GLN A 48 -8.46 31.12 -1.18
C GLN A 48 -7.46 30.47 -0.23
N ASP A 49 -6.48 31.25 0.25
CA ASP A 49 -5.51 30.77 1.23
C ASP A 49 -6.19 30.49 2.58
N PHE A 50 -5.69 29.53 3.31
CA PHE A 50 -6.20 29.16 4.63
C PHE A 50 -5.84 30.21 5.69
N THR A 51 -6.70 30.36 6.70
CA THR A 51 -6.49 31.25 7.86
C THR A 51 -5.76 30.55 9.00
N ASP A 52 -6.04 29.24 9.19
CA ASP A 52 -5.44 28.43 10.23
C ASP A 52 -4.91 27.12 9.63
N VAL A 53 -3.71 26.70 10.06
CA VAL A 53 -3.07 25.48 9.55
C VAL A 53 -3.74 24.25 10.12
N LEU A 54 -4.11 24.28 11.41
CA LEU A 54 -4.70 23.18 12.13
C LEU A 54 -5.74 23.70 13.14
N ASP A 55 -6.94 23.13 13.09
CA ASP A 55 -7.92 23.18 14.19
C ASP A 55 -7.98 21.80 14.86
N TRP A 56 -7.54 21.73 16.11
CA TRP A 56 -7.54 20.53 16.96
C TRP A 56 -8.47 20.69 18.17
N SER A 57 -9.41 21.63 18.13
CA SER A 57 -10.32 21.96 19.25
C SER A 57 -11.34 20.86 19.56
N ASP A 58 -11.70 20.03 18.56
CA ASP A 58 -12.59 18.86 18.69
C ASP A 58 -11.82 17.53 18.59
N ALA A 59 -10.67 17.44 19.28
CA ALA A 59 -9.85 16.22 19.24
C ALA A 59 -10.68 14.95 19.56
N PRO A 60 -10.49 13.85 18.84
CA PRO A 60 -9.47 13.60 17.84
C PRO A 60 -9.88 13.89 16.36
N PHE A 61 -10.76 14.83 16.13
CA PHE A 61 -11.23 15.21 14.80
C PHE A 61 -10.48 16.46 14.31
N ALA A 62 -9.37 16.22 13.61
CA ALA A 62 -8.55 17.30 13.06
C ALA A 62 -9.23 17.97 11.84
N LYS A 63 -8.99 19.29 11.69
CA LYS A 63 -9.20 20.02 10.45
C LYS A 63 -7.91 20.70 10.06
N TRP A 64 -7.52 20.55 8.81
CA TRP A 64 -6.29 21.12 8.29
C TRP A 64 -6.57 22.16 7.21
N PHE A 65 -5.78 23.25 7.24
CA PHE A 65 -5.86 24.35 6.28
C PHE A 65 -7.26 25.01 6.25
N VAL A 66 -7.74 25.35 7.46
CA VAL A 66 -9.08 25.86 7.70
C VAL A 66 -9.32 27.17 6.94
N GLY A 67 -10.44 27.28 6.26
CA GLY A 67 -10.81 28.44 5.44
C GLY A 67 -10.13 28.46 4.06
N GLY A 68 -9.21 27.56 3.79
CA GLY A 68 -8.62 27.40 2.46
C GLY A 68 -9.58 26.73 1.49
N THR A 69 -9.56 27.15 0.21
CA THR A 69 -10.30 26.49 -0.86
C THR A 69 -9.38 26.05 -1.98
N THR A 70 -9.59 24.83 -2.46
CA THR A 70 -8.80 24.22 -3.52
C THR A 70 -9.63 23.21 -4.31
N ASN A 71 -9.08 22.67 -5.40
CA ASN A 71 -9.69 21.56 -6.14
C ASN A 71 -8.60 20.55 -6.53
N ALA A 72 -8.87 19.26 -6.26
CA ALA A 72 -7.89 18.22 -6.52
C ALA A 72 -7.63 18.00 -8.02
N ALA A 73 -8.66 18.06 -8.86
CA ALA A 73 -8.50 17.93 -10.30
C ALA A 73 -7.73 19.11 -10.90
N TYR A 74 -8.03 20.34 -10.46
CA TYR A 74 -7.28 21.52 -10.88
C TYR A 74 -5.78 21.36 -10.56
N ASN A 75 -5.46 20.94 -9.35
CA ASN A 75 -4.07 20.75 -8.95
C ASN A 75 -3.38 19.59 -9.68
N ALA A 76 -4.14 18.59 -10.10
CA ALA A 76 -3.61 17.46 -10.85
C ALA A 76 -3.43 17.75 -12.35
N LEU A 77 -4.26 18.61 -12.95
CA LEU A 77 -4.34 18.80 -14.40
C LEU A 77 -4.22 20.27 -14.80
N ASP A 78 -5.27 21.07 -14.53
CA ASP A 78 -5.47 22.41 -15.11
C ASP A 78 -4.27 23.33 -14.88
N ARG A 79 -3.71 23.37 -13.65
CA ARG A 79 -2.59 24.24 -13.33
C ARG A 79 -1.32 23.92 -14.14
N HIS A 80 -1.12 22.64 -14.52
CA HIS A 80 0.00 22.24 -15.35
C HIS A 80 -0.20 22.67 -16.80
N VAL A 81 -1.43 22.61 -17.31
CA VAL A 81 -1.79 23.12 -18.63
C VAL A 81 -1.61 24.63 -18.67
N GLU A 82 -2.10 25.36 -17.67
CA GLU A 82 -1.94 26.81 -17.54
C GLU A 82 -0.46 27.25 -17.41
N ALA A 83 0.37 26.40 -16.76
CA ALA A 83 1.82 26.61 -16.68
C ALA A 83 2.57 26.29 -17.99
N GLY A 84 1.88 25.87 -19.05
CA GLY A 84 2.47 25.54 -20.34
C GLY A 84 3.01 24.13 -20.48
N HIS A 85 2.66 23.23 -19.56
CA HIS A 85 3.05 21.81 -19.54
C HIS A 85 1.96 20.87 -20.09
N GLY A 86 0.96 21.41 -20.80
CA GLY A 86 -0.17 20.63 -21.33
C GLY A 86 0.26 19.46 -22.23
N ASP A 87 1.32 19.64 -23.03
CA ASP A 87 1.84 18.60 -23.92
C ASP A 87 2.72 17.56 -23.23
N ARG A 88 3.05 17.74 -21.92
CA ARG A 88 3.81 16.77 -21.15
C ARG A 88 2.98 15.50 -20.96
N VAL A 89 3.63 14.36 -21.13
CA VAL A 89 2.98 13.07 -20.84
C VAL A 89 2.70 12.95 -19.35
N ALA A 90 1.44 12.77 -19.02
CA ALA A 90 0.97 12.47 -17.67
C ALA A 90 1.01 10.95 -17.42
N ILE A 91 0.48 10.15 -18.38
CA ILE A 91 0.36 8.71 -18.21
C ILE A 91 0.73 7.97 -19.49
N HIS A 92 1.60 6.97 -19.35
CA HIS A 92 1.74 5.86 -20.27
C HIS A 92 0.89 4.70 -19.74
N PHE A 93 -0.21 4.41 -20.42
CA PHE A 93 -1.02 3.23 -20.13
C PHE A 93 -0.53 2.04 -20.95
N GLU A 94 -0.37 0.90 -20.27
CA GLU A 94 0.01 -0.37 -20.86
C GLU A 94 -1.00 -1.44 -20.45
N GLY A 95 -1.75 -1.99 -21.40
CA GLY A 95 -2.67 -3.09 -21.16
C GLY A 95 -1.95 -4.45 -21.19
N GLU A 96 -2.49 -5.44 -20.51
CA GLU A 96 -1.94 -6.81 -20.51
C GLU A 96 -1.89 -7.43 -21.93
N PRO A 97 -2.87 -7.19 -22.83
CA PRO A 97 -2.79 -7.65 -24.21
C PRO A 97 -1.73 -6.95 -25.06
N GLY A 98 -1.07 -5.92 -24.54
CA GLY A 98 -0.07 -5.12 -25.25
C GLY A 98 -0.61 -3.88 -25.92
N ASP A 99 -1.88 -3.53 -25.71
CA ASP A 99 -2.44 -2.26 -26.13
C ASP A 99 -1.85 -1.13 -25.28
N THR A 100 -1.56 -0.01 -25.94
CA THR A 100 -0.94 1.15 -25.29
C THR A 100 -1.69 2.41 -25.57
N ARG A 101 -1.70 3.33 -24.61
CA ARG A 101 -2.20 4.69 -24.77
C ARG A 101 -1.25 5.64 -24.05
N THR A 102 -1.16 6.84 -24.59
CA THR A 102 -0.41 7.92 -23.94
C THR A 102 -1.37 9.07 -23.72
N TYR A 103 -1.43 9.57 -22.51
CA TYR A 103 -2.23 10.72 -22.14
C TYR A 103 -1.31 11.84 -21.68
N THR A 104 -1.52 13.03 -22.22
CA THR A 104 -0.85 14.26 -21.77
C THR A 104 -1.65 14.89 -20.62
N TYR A 105 -1.13 15.96 -20.02
CA TYR A 105 -1.88 16.72 -19.01
C TYR A 105 -3.12 17.42 -19.60
N ALA A 106 -3.14 17.65 -20.90
CA ALA A 106 -4.31 18.15 -21.61
C ALA A 106 -5.33 17.04 -21.91
N ASP A 107 -4.91 15.73 -21.90
CA ASP A 107 -5.77 14.57 -22.11
C ASP A 107 -6.05 13.93 -20.73
N GLU A 108 -7.27 13.79 -20.33
CA GLU A 108 -7.63 13.29 -18.99
C GLU A 108 -7.28 11.81 -18.76
N ALA A 109 -6.43 11.55 -17.76
CA ALA A 109 -6.08 10.20 -17.31
C ALA A 109 -6.50 9.96 -15.85
N VAL A 110 -7.04 8.84 -15.44
CA VAL A 110 -7.72 8.58 -14.14
C VAL A 110 -9.05 9.35 -14.05
N ILE A 111 -9.74 9.37 -15.15
CA ILE A 111 -10.88 10.23 -15.48
C ILE A 111 -11.93 10.26 -14.36
N THR A 112 -12.40 9.09 -13.89
CA THR A 112 -13.55 9.05 -12.97
C THR A 112 -13.23 9.64 -11.59
N MET A 113 -12.04 9.37 -11.02
CA MET A 113 -11.66 9.89 -9.69
C MET A 113 -11.47 11.40 -9.74
N LEU A 114 -10.79 11.89 -10.77
CA LEU A 114 -10.58 13.33 -10.97
C LEU A 114 -11.86 14.06 -11.36
N ALA A 115 -12.73 13.45 -12.16
CA ALA A 115 -14.05 14.01 -12.47
C ALA A 115 -14.91 14.17 -11.21
N CYS A 116 -14.93 13.16 -10.33
CA CYS A 116 -15.59 13.28 -9.03
C CYS A 116 -14.99 14.45 -8.21
N ALA A 117 -13.66 14.51 -8.13
CA ALA A 117 -12.96 15.55 -7.39
C ALA A 117 -13.21 16.95 -7.96
N ARG A 118 -13.33 17.08 -9.30
CA ARG A 118 -13.62 18.35 -9.98
C ARG A 118 -14.96 18.96 -9.59
N ILE A 119 -15.98 18.11 -9.47
CA ILE A 119 -17.35 18.54 -9.12
C ILE A 119 -17.65 18.43 -7.61
N GLY A 120 -16.70 17.99 -6.80
CA GLY A 120 -16.88 17.76 -5.36
C GLY A 120 -17.70 16.52 -5.01
N ALA A 121 -17.86 15.57 -5.93
CA ALA A 121 -18.49 14.30 -5.63
C ALA A 121 -17.51 13.38 -4.87
N VAL A 122 -17.98 12.82 -3.76
CA VAL A 122 -17.18 11.86 -2.98
C VAL A 122 -17.16 10.53 -3.71
N HIS A 123 -15.97 9.99 -3.98
CA HIS A 123 -15.85 8.69 -4.65
C HIS A 123 -15.43 7.58 -3.68
N SER A 124 -15.75 6.34 -4.04
CA SER A 124 -15.30 5.15 -3.32
C SER A 124 -14.91 4.08 -4.34
N VAL A 125 -13.60 3.83 -4.45
CA VAL A 125 -13.09 2.82 -5.37
C VAL A 125 -13.16 1.45 -4.71
N VAL A 126 -13.78 0.50 -5.42
CA VAL A 126 -13.89 -0.89 -4.99
C VAL A 126 -13.00 -1.75 -5.88
N PHE A 127 -12.10 -2.50 -5.25
CA PHE A 127 -11.22 -3.41 -5.97
C PHE A 127 -12.02 -4.39 -6.84
N GLY A 128 -11.74 -4.45 -8.15
CA GLY A 128 -12.50 -5.22 -9.15
C GLY A 128 -12.54 -6.73 -8.93
N GLY A 129 -11.81 -7.20 -7.96
CA GLY A 129 -11.79 -8.59 -7.55
C GLY A 129 -12.66 -8.93 -6.35
N PHE A 130 -13.37 -7.99 -5.74
CA PHE A 130 -14.27 -8.28 -4.63
C PHE A 130 -15.56 -8.99 -5.10
N SER A 131 -16.19 -9.71 -4.17
CA SER A 131 -17.48 -10.35 -4.43
C SER A 131 -18.60 -9.32 -4.60
N SER A 132 -19.68 -9.73 -5.23
CA SER A 132 -20.90 -8.92 -5.38
C SER A 132 -21.46 -8.44 -4.04
N ASP A 133 -21.40 -9.28 -3.00
CA ASP A 133 -21.86 -8.91 -1.65
C ASP A 133 -20.97 -7.83 -1.02
N ALA A 134 -19.65 -7.93 -1.23
CA ALA A 134 -18.71 -6.93 -0.78
C ALA A 134 -18.91 -5.59 -1.51
N LEU A 135 -19.20 -5.61 -2.82
CA LEU A 135 -19.57 -4.43 -3.58
C LEU A 135 -20.90 -3.83 -3.07
N ARG A 136 -21.93 -4.68 -2.90
CA ARG A 136 -23.24 -4.25 -2.39
C ARG A 136 -23.12 -3.54 -1.05
N SER A 137 -22.40 -4.12 -0.11
CA SER A 137 -22.20 -3.54 1.23
C SER A 137 -21.58 -2.14 1.17
N ARG A 138 -20.68 -1.88 0.21
CA ARG A 138 -20.04 -0.57 0.03
C ARG A 138 -20.94 0.44 -0.65
N VAL A 139 -21.69 0.01 -1.66
CA VAL A 139 -22.69 0.84 -2.32
C VAL A 139 -23.73 1.35 -1.32
N ASP A 140 -24.22 0.45 -0.46
CA ASP A 140 -25.23 0.80 0.53
C ASP A 140 -24.66 1.69 1.66
N ASP A 141 -23.47 1.37 2.19
CA ASP A 141 -22.86 2.12 3.30
C ASP A 141 -22.40 3.53 2.85
N ALA A 142 -21.91 3.66 1.61
CA ALA A 142 -21.54 4.95 1.02
C ALA A 142 -22.74 5.72 0.44
N GLU A 143 -23.93 5.13 0.41
CA GLU A 143 -25.13 5.68 -0.25
C GLU A 143 -24.87 6.10 -1.72
N ALA A 144 -24.06 5.28 -2.43
CA ALA A 144 -23.61 5.61 -3.78
C ALA A 144 -24.78 5.71 -4.76
N LYS A 145 -24.79 6.77 -5.58
CA LYS A 145 -25.83 7.06 -6.58
C LYS A 145 -25.46 6.55 -7.97
N LEU A 146 -24.17 6.59 -8.29
CA LEU A 146 -23.61 6.14 -9.56
C LEU A 146 -22.57 5.04 -9.29
N VAL A 147 -22.65 3.96 -10.05
CA VAL A 147 -21.60 2.94 -10.11
C VAL A 147 -20.94 3.06 -11.48
N VAL A 148 -19.61 3.24 -11.51
CA VAL A 148 -18.82 3.18 -12.73
C VAL A 148 -18.08 1.85 -12.75
N THR A 149 -18.21 1.11 -13.85
CA THR A 149 -17.57 -0.20 -14.04
C THR A 149 -17.14 -0.38 -15.49
N ALA A 150 -16.46 -1.48 -15.79
CA ALA A 150 -16.20 -1.91 -17.17
C ALA A 150 -16.98 -3.19 -17.49
N ASP A 151 -17.15 -3.48 -18.79
CA ASP A 151 -17.63 -4.79 -19.24
C ASP A 151 -16.73 -5.91 -18.67
N GLY A 152 -15.41 -5.71 -18.71
CA GLY A 152 -14.44 -6.58 -18.10
C GLY A 152 -13.05 -5.95 -18.07
N SER A 153 -12.05 -6.78 -17.82
CA SER A 153 -10.62 -6.44 -17.82
C SER A 153 -9.82 -7.61 -18.38
N PHE A 154 -8.50 -7.48 -18.47
CA PHE A 154 -7.61 -8.59 -18.81
C PHE A 154 -6.77 -8.96 -17.58
N ARG A 155 -6.64 -10.27 -17.33
CA ARG A 155 -5.80 -10.77 -16.25
C ARG A 155 -5.23 -12.16 -16.56
N ARG A 156 -3.92 -12.32 -16.50
CA ARG A 156 -3.18 -13.56 -16.82
C ARG A 156 -3.54 -14.09 -18.22
N GLY A 157 -3.55 -13.21 -19.21
CA GLY A 157 -3.84 -13.54 -20.60
C GLY A 157 -5.30 -13.92 -20.88
N LYS A 158 -6.22 -13.66 -19.94
CA LYS A 158 -7.64 -14.01 -20.09
C LYS A 158 -8.54 -12.80 -19.80
N PRO A 159 -9.66 -12.67 -20.55
CA PRO A 159 -10.69 -11.72 -20.18
C PRO A 159 -11.31 -12.10 -18.82
N SER A 160 -11.52 -11.10 -17.97
CA SER A 160 -12.20 -11.21 -16.68
C SER A 160 -13.42 -10.30 -16.70
N MET A 161 -14.58 -10.83 -16.32
CA MET A 161 -15.84 -10.10 -16.35
C MET A 161 -16.02 -9.27 -15.09
N LEU A 162 -16.38 -7.99 -15.21
CA LEU A 162 -16.66 -7.09 -14.09
C LEU A 162 -18.16 -6.76 -13.94
N LYS A 163 -18.82 -6.45 -15.03
CA LYS A 163 -20.24 -6.05 -15.04
C LYS A 163 -21.19 -7.07 -14.37
N PRO A 164 -21.03 -8.40 -14.55
CA PRO A 164 -21.92 -9.38 -13.90
C PRO A 164 -21.86 -9.33 -12.36
N ALA A 165 -20.70 -8.98 -11.77
CA ALA A 165 -20.61 -8.80 -10.32
C ALA A 165 -21.40 -7.58 -9.84
N VAL A 166 -21.41 -6.50 -10.64
CA VAL A 166 -22.24 -5.30 -10.40
C VAL A 166 -23.72 -5.64 -10.50
N ASP A 167 -24.13 -6.37 -11.54
CA ASP A 167 -25.52 -6.79 -11.73
C ASP A 167 -26.02 -7.65 -10.57
N GLN A 168 -25.20 -8.60 -10.13
CA GLN A 168 -25.53 -9.41 -8.96
C GLN A 168 -25.62 -8.57 -7.68
N ALA A 169 -24.70 -7.63 -7.47
CA ALA A 169 -24.73 -6.72 -6.32
C ALA A 169 -26.02 -5.87 -6.27
N LEU A 170 -26.48 -5.43 -7.43
CA LEU A 170 -27.66 -4.57 -7.57
C LEU A 170 -28.96 -5.34 -7.89
N SER A 171 -28.94 -6.69 -7.89
CA SER A 171 -30.12 -7.51 -8.22
C SER A 171 -31.23 -7.44 -7.17
N ALA A 172 -30.85 -7.34 -5.88
CA ALA A 172 -31.82 -7.21 -4.80
C ALA A 172 -32.24 -5.76 -4.59
N PRO A 173 -33.52 -5.46 -4.35
CA PRO A 173 -34.00 -4.10 -4.12
C PRO A 173 -33.39 -3.47 -2.85
N GLY A 174 -33.52 -2.14 -2.74
CA GLY A 174 -33.10 -1.37 -1.57
C GLY A 174 -31.67 -0.82 -1.64
N HIS A 175 -30.95 -0.96 -2.77
CA HIS A 175 -29.71 -0.24 -3.00
C HIS A 175 -29.96 1.24 -3.34
N THR A 176 -28.95 2.07 -3.14
CA THR A 176 -29.01 3.52 -3.39
C THR A 176 -28.57 3.91 -4.81
N ALA A 177 -27.92 3.00 -5.55
CA ALA A 177 -27.45 3.25 -6.89
C ALA A 177 -28.61 3.46 -7.87
N GLU A 178 -28.59 4.58 -8.57
CA GLU A 178 -29.59 4.98 -9.55
C GLU A 178 -29.15 4.60 -10.98
N HIS A 179 -27.85 4.72 -11.26
CA HIS A 179 -27.27 4.44 -12.56
C HIS A 179 -25.99 3.61 -12.48
N VAL A 180 -25.71 2.88 -13.55
CA VAL A 180 -24.46 2.17 -13.78
C VAL A 180 -23.87 2.63 -15.10
N LEU A 181 -22.68 3.23 -15.07
CA LEU A 181 -21.93 3.66 -16.25
C LEU A 181 -20.90 2.60 -16.61
N VAL A 182 -20.97 2.05 -17.82
CA VAL A 182 -20.18 0.89 -18.24
C VAL A 182 -19.15 1.29 -19.29
N VAL A 183 -17.87 1.11 -18.98
CA VAL A 183 -16.76 1.32 -19.91
C VAL A 183 -16.55 0.06 -20.73
N ARG A 184 -16.40 0.21 -22.04
CA ARG A 184 -16.07 -0.90 -22.95
C ARG A 184 -14.55 -1.12 -22.95
N ARG A 185 -14.08 -2.18 -22.28
CA ARG A 185 -12.65 -2.49 -22.16
C ARG A 185 -12.23 -3.74 -22.92
N ASN A 186 -12.94 -4.84 -22.77
CA ASN A 186 -12.59 -6.12 -23.38
C ASN A 186 -13.64 -6.62 -24.39
N GLU A 187 -14.62 -5.78 -24.74
CA GLU A 187 -15.69 -6.05 -25.71
C GLU A 187 -16.55 -7.28 -25.35
N ALA A 188 -16.61 -7.61 -24.05
CA ALA A 188 -17.44 -8.70 -23.60
C ALA A 188 -18.93 -8.39 -23.77
N GLU A 189 -19.71 -9.40 -24.15
CA GLU A 189 -21.16 -9.30 -24.14
C GLU A 189 -21.65 -9.24 -22.68
N VAL A 190 -22.29 -8.15 -22.30
CA VAL A 190 -22.84 -7.92 -20.96
C VAL A 190 -24.30 -7.53 -21.05
N GLU A 191 -25.09 -7.92 -20.07
CA GLU A 191 -26.47 -7.48 -19.93
C GLU A 191 -26.50 -6.00 -19.55
N MET A 192 -27.39 -5.24 -20.21
CA MET A 192 -27.65 -3.83 -19.92
C MET A 192 -29.09 -3.66 -19.47
N THR A 193 -29.30 -3.33 -18.21
CA THR A 193 -30.63 -3.09 -17.64
C THR A 193 -31.16 -1.74 -18.11
N GLU A 194 -32.25 -1.75 -18.85
CA GLU A 194 -32.88 -0.55 -19.37
C GLU A 194 -33.26 0.45 -18.26
N GLY A 195 -32.94 1.72 -18.47
CA GLY A 195 -33.19 2.81 -17.52
C GLY A 195 -32.17 2.92 -16.38
N ARG A 196 -31.34 1.89 -16.13
CA ARG A 196 -30.26 1.91 -15.11
C ARG A 196 -28.86 2.01 -15.74
N ASP A 197 -28.59 1.19 -16.76
CA ASP A 197 -27.25 1.00 -17.30
C ASP A 197 -27.05 1.84 -18.56
N LEU A 198 -25.91 2.52 -18.63
CA LEU A 198 -25.52 3.41 -19.70
C LEU A 198 -24.12 3.06 -20.16
N TRP A 199 -23.89 3.06 -21.47
CA TRP A 199 -22.54 2.96 -22.00
C TRP A 199 -21.79 4.29 -21.81
N TRP A 200 -20.54 4.22 -21.35
CA TRP A 200 -19.67 5.38 -21.18
C TRP A 200 -19.56 6.21 -22.44
N HIS A 201 -19.24 5.59 -23.58
CA HIS A 201 -19.05 6.25 -24.86
C HIS A 201 -20.34 6.92 -25.41
N ASP A 202 -21.53 6.39 -25.10
CA ASP A 202 -22.80 7.00 -25.52
C ASP A 202 -23.13 8.28 -24.72
N VAL A 203 -22.67 8.32 -23.45
CA VAL A 203 -23.00 9.44 -22.55
C VAL A 203 -21.91 10.50 -22.57
N VAL A 204 -20.62 10.09 -22.44
CA VAL A 204 -19.49 11.02 -22.26
C VAL A 204 -19.14 11.70 -23.58
N ASP A 205 -19.07 10.96 -24.69
CA ASP A 205 -18.70 11.52 -26.00
C ASP A 205 -19.71 12.56 -26.52
N ALA A 206 -20.92 12.59 -25.96
CA ALA A 206 -21.95 13.55 -26.28
C ALA A 206 -21.94 14.83 -25.43
N GLN A 207 -21.07 14.90 -24.40
CA GLN A 207 -21.01 16.05 -23.52
C GLN A 207 -20.07 17.14 -24.05
N SER A 208 -20.20 18.34 -23.50
CA SER A 208 -19.23 19.41 -23.68
C SER A 208 -17.94 19.10 -22.94
N ASP A 209 -16.80 19.47 -23.50
CA ASP A 209 -15.49 19.50 -22.86
C ASP A 209 -15.28 20.74 -21.98
N GLU A 210 -16.19 21.70 -22.02
CA GLU A 210 -16.19 22.88 -21.16
C GLU A 210 -16.96 22.60 -19.87
N HIS A 211 -16.29 22.79 -18.72
CA HIS A 211 -16.89 22.68 -17.39
C HIS A 211 -16.34 23.75 -16.45
N GLU A 212 -17.24 24.51 -15.82
CA GLU A 212 -16.85 25.50 -14.80
C GLU A 212 -16.30 24.80 -13.57
N LEU A 213 -15.07 25.20 -13.17
CA LEU A 213 -14.40 24.63 -12.02
C LEU A 213 -15.09 25.05 -10.71
N VAL A 214 -15.30 24.12 -9.80
CA VAL A 214 -15.86 24.37 -8.48
C VAL A 214 -14.77 24.27 -7.42
N TRP A 215 -14.54 25.35 -6.69
CA TRP A 215 -13.61 25.38 -5.57
C TRP A 215 -14.25 24.82 -4.30
N HIS A 216 -13.54 23.96 -3.60
CA HIS A 216 -14.06 23.30 -2.40
C HIS A 216 -13.22 23.67 -1.17
N ASP A 217 -13.86 23.68 -0.01
CA ASP A 217 -13.17 23.79 1.28
C ASP A 217 -12.08 22.71 1.42
N ALA A 218 -10.98 23.04 2.08
CA ALA A 218 -9.89 22.09 2.34
C ALA A 218 -10.37 20.80 3.03
N GLU A 219 -11.39 20.90 3.88
CA GLU A 219 -12.00 19.77 4.57
C GLU A 219 -13.18 19.12 3.81
N HIS A 220 -13.41 19.53 2.54
CA HIS A 220 -14.40 18.85 1.71
C HIS A 220 -14.03 17.37 1.51
N PRO A 221 -14.96 16.43 1.75
CA PRO A 221 -14.73 15.02 1.53
C PRO A 221 -14.25 14.72 0.11
N LEU A 222 -13.15 13.98 -0.01
CA LEU A 222 -12.58 13.59 -1.31
C LEU A 222 -12.97 12.15 -1.66
N TYR A 223 -12.70 11.23 -0.75
CA TYR A 223 -13.03 9.82 -0.97
C TYR A 223 -13.28 9.04 0.33
N ILE A 224 -13.96 7.90 0.16
CA ILE A 224 -14.14 6.89 1.19
C ILE A 224 -13.48 5.60 0.71
N LEU A 225 -12.52 5.07 1.47
CA LEU A 225 -11.86 3.81 1.15
C LEU A 225 -12.09 2.78 2.25
N TYR A 226 -12.66 1.63 1.86
CA TYR A 226 -13.03 0.60 2.81
C TYR A 226 -11.87 -0.33 3.14
N THR A 227 -11.57 -0.45 4.44
CA THR A 227 -10.62 -1.43 4.99
C THR A 227 -11.33 -2.56 5.73
N SER A 228 -10.67 -3.72 5.83
CA SER A 228 -11.17 -4.82 6.64
C SER A 228 -11.16 -4.43 8.12
N GLY A 229 -12.30 -4.57 8.80
CA GLY A 229 -12.40 -4.37 10.25
C GLY A 229 -12.17 -5.68 11.00
N THR A 230 -11.58 -5.61 12.18
CA THR A 230 -11.43 -6.76 13.11
C THR A 230 -12.79 -7.33 13.54
N THR A 231 -13.86 -6.54 13.47
CA THR A 231 -15.24 -6.90 13.87
C THR A 231 -16.11 -7.42 12.72
N GLY A 232 -15.55 -7.67 11.54
CA GLY A 232 -16.26 -8.19 10.36
C GLY A 232 -16.93 -7.11 9.47
N LYS A 233 -17.41 -5.99 10.02
CA LYS A 233 -17.93 -4.88 9.18
C LYS A 233 -16.78 -4.02 8.65
N PRO A 234 -16.67 -3.78 7.33
CA PRO A 234 -15.68 -2.88 6.77
C PRO A 234 -15.76 -1.47 7.38
N LYS A 235 -14.62 -0.79 7.45
CA LYS A 235 -14.52 0.61 7.90
C LYS A 235 -14.35 1.50 6.67
N GLY A 236 -15.28 2.41 6.43
CA GLY A 236 -15.13 3.44 5.40
C GLY A 236 -14.23 4.57 5.92
N ILE A 237 -12.98 4.59 5.51
CA ILE A 237 -12.01 5.62 5.91
C ILE A 237 -12.25 6.85 5.06
N LEU A 238 -12.55 7.97 5.73
CA LEU A 238 -12.82 9.25 5.09
C LEU A 238 -11.56 10.11 5.01
N HIS A 239 -11.22 10.55 3.80
CA HIS A 239 -10.21 11.58 3.56
C HIS A 239 -10.81 12.84 2.95
N THR A 240 -10.24 14.00 3.31
CA THR A 240 -10.61 15.33 2.81
C THR A 240 -9.55 15.89 1.87
N THR A 241 -9.91 16.87 1.06
CA THR A 241 -9.14 17.32 -0.08
C THR A 241 -7.78 17.93 0.28
N GLY A 242 -7.77 18.99 1.11
CA GLY A 242 -6.57 19.81 1.32
C GLY A 242 -5.45 19.06 2.01
N GLY A 243 -5.68 18.61 3.25
CA GLY A 243 -4.64 17.97 4.05
C GLY A 243 -4.09 16.69 3.42
N TYR A 244 -4.95 15.88 2.82
CA TYR A 244 -4.55 14.67 2.12
C TYR A 244 -3.62 14.97 0.94
N LEU A 245 -4.01 15.89 0.06
CA LEU A 245 -3.22 16.23 -1.12
C LEU A 245 -1.86 16.85 -0.75
N VAL A 246 -1.83 17.73 0.26
CA VAL A 246 -0.57 18.36 0.71
C VAL A 246 0.45 17.31 1.12
N GLN A 247 0.08 16.41 2.02
CA GLN A 247 1.06 15.41 2.49
C GLN A 247 1.37 14.36 1.43
N ALA A 248 0.39 13.91 0.64
CA ALA A 248 0.63 12.96 -0.44
C ALA A 248 1.60 13.54 -1.49
N ALA A 249 1.39 14.78 -1.92
CA ALA A 249 2.27 15.43 -2.89
C ALA A 249 3.67 15.72 -2.31
N ALA A 250 3.76 16.24 -1.07
CA ALA A 250 5.03 16.50 -0.42
C ALA A 250 5.86 15.22 -0.26
N THR A 251 5.24 14.14 0.24
CA THR A 251 5.95 12.87 0.43
C THR A 251 6.28 12.17 -0.88
N HIS A 252 5.46 12.28 -1.91
CA HIS A 252 5.80 11.78 -3.24
C HIS A 252 7.05 12.48 -3.80
N HIS A 253 7.11 13.80 -3.69
CA HIS A 253 8.25 14.59 -4.14
C HIS A 253 9.52 14.25 -3.35
N ASP A 254 9.46 14.29 -2.03
CA ASP A 254 10.65 14.20 -1.17
C ASP A 254 11.16 12.75 -1.04
N THR A 255 10.25 11.77 -0.86
CA THR A 255 10.61 10.35 -0.68
C THR A 255 11.21 9.75 -1.95
N PHE A 256 10.67 10.10 -3.10
CA PHE A 256 11.16 9.55 -4.37
C PHE A 256 12.20 10.43 -5.06
N ASP A 257 12.61 11.52 -4.40
CA ASP A 257 13.56 12.49 -5.00
C ASP A 257 13.13 12.87 -6.42
N LEU A 258 11.86 13.28 -6.55
CA LEU A 258 11.20 13.44 -7.83
C LEU A 258 11.72 14.67 -8.61
N HIS A 259 12.15 14.45 -9.83
CA HIS A 259 12.45 15.48 -10.83
C HIS A 259 11.41 15.40 -11.97
N PRO A 260 10.31 16.15 -11.93
CA PRO A 260 9.18 16.00 -12.86
C PRO A 260 9.54 16.17 -14.33
N GLU A 261 10.66 16.86 -14.62
CA GLU A 261 11.14 17.14 -15.98
C GLU A 261 11.81 15.92 -16.65
N SER A 262 12.29 14.96 -15.87
CA SER A 262 13.10 13.85 -16.36
C SER A 262 12.69 12.49 -15.86
N ASP A 263 11.96 12.42 -14.74
CA ASP A 263 11.58 11.15 -14.15
C ASP A 263 10.32 10.55 -14.81
N VAL A 264 10.34 9.22 -14.93
CA VAL A 264 9.17 8.41 -15.20
C VAL A 264 8.89 7.54 -13.97
N PHE A 265 7.82 7.83 -13.29
CA PHE A 265 7.40 7.15 -12.06
C PHE A 265 6.52 5.94 -12.39
N TRP A 266 6.74 4.83 -11.73
CA TRP A 266 5.85 3.68 -11.82
C TRP A 266 5.55 3.10 -10.45
N CYS A 267 4.34 3.34 -9.98
CA CYS A 267 3.76 2.63 -8.84
C CYS A 267 2.92 1.46 -9.35
N THR A 268 3.20 0.26 -8.87
CA THR A 268 2.54 -0.97 -9.34
C THR A 268 1.29 -1.32 -8.55
N ALA A 269 0.85 -0.44 -7.66
CA ALA A 269 -0.33 -0.65 -6.83
C ALA A 269 -1.63 -0.44 -7.62
N ASP A 270 -2.63 -1.26 -7.30
CA ASP A 270 -3.99 -1.12 -7.81
C ASP A 270 -4.69 0.10 -7.19
N VAL A 271 -5.46 0.84 -8.01
CA VAL A 271 -6.21 2.03 -7.56
C VAL A 271 -7.29 1.72 -6.53
N GLY A 272 -7.71 0.47 -6.39
CA GLY A 272 -8.62 0.00 -5.34
C GLY A 272 -8.02 -0.02 -3.93
N TRP A 273 -6.74 0.34 -3.78
CA TRP A 273 -6.03 0.45 -2.50
C TRP A 273 -5.53 1.87 -2.28
N VAL A 274 -5.24 2.22 -1.02
CA VAL A 274 -4.78 3.57 -0.68
C VAL A 274 -3.49 3.96 -1.41
N THR A 275 -2.59 3.01 -1.66
CA THR A 275 -1.36 3.28 -2.42
C THR A 275 -1.67 3.73 -3.85
N GLY A 276 -2.67 3.10 -4.48
CA GLY A 276 -3.14 3.54 -5.80
C GLY A 276 -3.83 4.90 -5.77
N HIS A 277 -4.57 5.23 -4.70
CA HIS A 277 -5.12 6.59 -4.55
C HIS A 277 -4.01 7.63 -4.42
N SER A 278 -3.11 7.46 -3.44
CA SER A 278 -2.12 8.48 -3.11
C SER A 278 -1.00 8.59 -4.13
N TYR A 279 -0.48 7.44 -4.63
CA TYR A 279 0.74 7.40 -5.44
C TYR A 279 0.54 6.84 -6.87
N VAL A 280 -0.71 6.77 -7.35
CA VAL A 280 -1.05 6.63 -8.77
C VAL A 280 -2.02 7.72 -9.20
N ALA A 281 -3.17 7.88 -8.50
CA ALA A 281 -4.21 8.78 -8.94
C ALA A 281 -3.95 10.27 -8.63
N TYR A 282 -3.40 10.59 -7.44
CA TYR A 282 -3.32 11.99 -6.98
C TYR A 282 -1.89 12.55 -6.98
N ALA A 283 -0.99 12.08 -6.12
CA ALA A 283 0.28 12.75 -5.89
C ALA A 283 1.18 12.87 -7.14
N PRO A 284 1.31 11.84 -8.01
CA PRO A 284 2.11 11.98 -9.23
C PRO A 284 1.60 13.09 -10.15
N LEU A 285 0.28 13.16 -10.35
CA LEU A 285 -0.34 14.17 -11.21
C LEU A 285 -0.25 15.57 -10.59
N VAL A 286 -0.50 15.69 -9.27
CA VAL A 286 -0.30 16.96 -8.54
C VAL A 286 1.14 17.46 -8.70
N ASN A 287 2.14 16.60 -8.68
CA ASN A 287 3.54 16.97 -8.86
C ASN A 287 4.00 17.12 -10.32
N GLY A 288 3.11 16.97 -11.29
CA GLY A 288 3.45 17.10 -12.72
C GLY A 288 4.34 15.97 -13.25
N ALA A 289 4.33 14.81 -12.62
CA ALA A 289 5.16 13.68 -13.00
C ALA A 289 4.59 12.94 -14.23
N THR A 290 5.48 12.38 -15.04
CA THR A 290 5.13 11.32 -16.01
C THR A 290 5.08 9.99 -15.28
N GLN A 291 4.02 9.20 -15.48
CA GLN A 291 3.90 7.90 -14.83
C GLN A 291 3.47 6.79 -15.78
N VAL A 292 3.74 5.54 -15.38
CA VAL A 292 3.24 4.34 -16.04
C VAL A 292 2.08 3.76 -15.25
N ILE A 293 1.01 3.39 -15.94
CA ILE A 293 -0.09 2.58 -15.40
C ILE A 293 -0.16 1.29 -16.21
N TYR A 294 -0.01 0.16 -15.53
CA TYR A 294 -0.06 -1.17 -16.14
C TYR A 294 -1.29 -1.95 -15.67
N GLU A 295 -2.17 -2.33 -16.61
CA GLU A 295 -3.25 -3.26 -16.38
C GLU A 295 -2.74 -4.67 -16.67
N GLY A 296 -2.35 -5.43 -15.65
CA GLY A 296 -1.88 -6.79 -15.83
C GLY A 296 -1.17 -7.36 -14.62
N THR A 297 -0.67 -8.59 -14.78
CA THR A 297 0.12 -9.29 -13.76
C THR A 297 1.61 -9.33 -14.16
N PRO A 298 2.54 -9.45 -13.19
CA PRO A 298 3.98 -9.40 -13.51
C PRO A 298 4.47 -10.55 -14.39
N ASP A 299 3.70 -11.64 -14.50
CA ASP A 299 4.03 -12.87 -15.22
C ASP A 299 3.31 -13.02 -16.58
N SER A 300 2.52 -12.04 -17.00
CA SER A 300 1.78 -12.10 -18.26
C SER A 300 2.24 -11.02 -19.25
N PRO A 301 2.56 -11.36 -20.50
CA PRO A 301 2.58 -12.69 -21.12
C PRO A 301 3.81 -13.53 -20.76
N HIS A 302 4.81 -12.97 -20.07
CA HIS A 302 6.03 -13.64 -19.63
C HIS A 302 6.61 -12.99 -18.37
N GLN A 303 7.49 -13.69 -17.65
CA GLN A 303 8.06 -13.24 -16.38
C GLN A 303 8.98 -12.01 -16.47
N GLY A 304 9.39 -11.62 -17.67
CA GLY A 304 10.17 -10.42 -17.92
C GLY A 304 9.33 -9.15 -18.18
N ARG A 305 7.99 -9.26 -18.15
CA ARG A 305 7.09 -8.17 -18.58
C ARG A 305 7.33 -6.84 -17.88
N TRP A 306 7.55 -6.85 -16.58
CA TRP A 306 7.80 -5.60 -15.85
C TRP A 306 9.13 -4.96 -16.26
N TRP A 307 10.15 -5.73 -16.51
CA TRP A 307 11.46 -5.22 -16.94
C TRP A 307 11.41 -4.67 -18.36
N GLU A 308 10.62 -5.31 -19.22
CA GLU A 308 10.31 -4.77 -20.55
C GLU A 308 9.62 -3.41 -20.47
N ILE A 309 8.66 -3.21 -19.56
CA ILE A 309 7.98 -1.93 -19.31
C ILE A 309 8.98 -0.89 -18.79
N VAL A 310 9.84 -1.25 -17.84
CA VAL A 310 10.91 -0.36 -17.32
C VAL A 310 11.79 0.12 -18.47
N GLN A 311 12.30 -0.80 -19.29
CA GLN A 311 13.13 -0.47 -20.45
C GLN A 311 12.38 0.36 -21.49
N LYS A 312 11.14 0.00 -21.80
CA LYS A 312 10.31 0.65 -22.83
C LYS A 312 10.04 2.10 -22.54
N TYR A 313 9.68 2.44 -21.31
CA TYR A 313 9.29 3.78 -20.91
C TYR A 313 10.41 4.56 -20.19
N GLY A 314 11.57 3.93 -19.99
CA GLY A 314 12.65 4.57 -19.26
C GLY A 314 12.29 4.87 -17.80
N VAL A 315 11.57 3.95 -17.14
CA VAL A 315 11.16 4.13 -15.76
C VAL A 315 12.37 4.42 -14.87
N SER A 316 12.33 5.55 -14.15
CA SER A 316 13.42 5.98 -13.27
C SER A 316 13.13 5.73 -11.79
N ILE A 317 11.85 5.63 -11.43
CA ILE A 317 11.39 5.39 -10.07
C ILE A 317 10.39 4.22 -10.09
N LEU A 318 10.73 3.12 -9.40
CA LEU A 318 9.87 1.94 -9.30
C LEU A 318 9.41 1.73 -7.85
N TYR A 319 8.09 1.82 -7.62
CA TYR A 319 7.47 1.66 -6.31
C TYR A 319 6.56 0.43 -6.29
N THR A 320 6.94 -0.59 -5.50
CA THR A 320 6.25 -1.88 -5.52
C THR A 320 6.21 -2.56 -4.16
N ALA A 321 5.50 -3.68 -4.07
CA ALA A 321 5.36 -4.44 -2.83
C ALA A 321 6.47 -5.51 -2.67
N PRO A 322 6.93 -5.81 -1.44
CA PRO A 322 7.87 -6.88 -1.15
C PRO A 322 7.45 -8.25 -1.70
N THR A 323 6.15 -8.53 -1.76
CA THR A 323 5.62 -9.75 -2.37
C THR A 323 5.98 -9.88 -3.86
N ALA A 324 5.97 -8.78 -4.62
CA ALA A 324 6.43 -8.80 -6.02
C ALA A 324 7.92 -9.06 -6.09
N ILE A 325 8.71 -8.41 -5.24
CA ILE A 325 10.17 -8.59 -5.16
C ILE A 325 10.52 -10.05 -4.87
N ARG A 326 9.88 -10.68 -3.86
CA ARG A 326 10.08 -12.10 -3.55
C ARG A 326 9.68 -13.03 -4.70
N THR A 327 8.65 -12.64 -5.45
CA THR A 327 8.26 -13.39 -6.66
C THR A 327 9.36 -13.34 -7.73
N PHE A 328 9.96 -12.17 -7.95
CA PHE A 328 11.08 -12.02 -8.90
C PHE A 328 12.34 -12.77 -8.44
N MET A 329 12.64 -12.74 -7.13
CA MET A 329 13.72 -13.55 -6.56
C MET A 329 13.54 -15.03 -6.85
N LYS A 330 12.30 -15.54 -6.71
CA LYS A 330 11.95 -16.94 -7.00
C LYS A 330 12.11 -17.29 -8.49
N TRP A 331 11.80 -16.36 -9.40
CA TRP A 331 11.97 -16.59 -10.84
C TRP A 331 13.43 -16.56 -11.26
N GLY A 332 14.27 -15.83 -10.54
CA GLY A 332 15.71 -15.82 -10.72
C GLY A 332 16.23 -14.55 -11.39
N ARG A 333 17.48 -14.26 -11.08
CA ARG A 333 18.20 -13.08 -11.52
C ARG A 333 18.35 -13.00 -13.06
N HIS A 334 18.43 -14.14 -13.73
CA HIS A 334 18.64 -14.18 -15.18
C HIS A 334 17.55 -13.44 -15.98
N ILE A 335 16.35 -13.29 -15.42
CA ILE A 335 15.25 -12.61 -16.12
C ILE A 335 15.48 -11.09 -16.18
N PRO A 336 15.66 -10.36 -15.07
CA PRO A 336 15.95 -8.91 -15.17
C PRO A 336 17.28 -8.61 -15.87
N ASP A 337 18.28 -9.51 -15.83
CA ASP A 337 19.56 -9.34 -16.52
C ASP A 337 19.43 -9.31 -18.08
N GLU A 338 18.29 -9.70 -18.64
CA GLU A 338 18.00 -9.62 -20.09
C GLU A 338 17.56 -8.22 -20.54
N TYR A 339 17.27 -7.30 -19.61
CA TYR A 339 16.70 -5.98 -19.89
C TYR A 339 17.63 -4.83 -19.44
N ASP A 340 17.52 -3.71 -20.12
CA ASP A 340 18.22 -2.47 -19.69
C ASP A 340 17.42 -1.77 -18.58
N LEU A 341 17.91 -1.87 -17.36
CA LEU A 341 17.36 -1.22 -16.18
C LEU A 341 18.18 0.00 -15.74
N SER A 342 19.05 0.52 -16.61
CA SER A 342 19.95 1.64 -16.29
C SER A 342 19.22 2.96 -16.03
N SER A 343 17.97 3.09 -16.49
CA SER A 343 17.12 4.25 -16.20
C SER A 343 16.69 4.35 -14.74
N LEU A 344 16.63 3.21 -14.01
CA LEU A 344 16.22 3.21 -12.60
C LEU A 344 17.18 4.02 -11.74
N ARG A 345 16.64 4.93 -10.93
CA ARG A 345 17.36 5.85 -10.06
C ARG A 345 16.96 5.69 -8.59
N VAL A 346 15.66 5.47 -8.31
CA VAL A 346 15.12 5.23 -6.97
C VAL A 346 14.21 4.01 -6.99
N LEU A 347 14.31 3.19 -5.97
CA LEU A 347 13.44 2.04 -5.74
C LEU A 347 12.62 2.25 -4.47
N GLY A 348 11.36 1.84 -4.47
CA GLY A 348 10.49 1.96 -3.31
C GLY A 348 9.80 0.65 -2.94
N SER A 349 9.52 0.49 -1.65
CA SER A 349 8.82 -0.66 -1.07
C SER A 349 7.60 -0.21 -0.28
N VAL A 350 6.47 -0.92 -0.41
CA VAL A 350 5.19 -0.55 0.21
C VAL A 350 4.29 -1.75 0.52
N GLY A 351 3.42 -1.57 1.51
CA GLY A 351 2.27 -2.42 1.80
C GLY A 351 2.52 -3.51 2.84
N GLU A 352 3.75 -3.91 3.03
CA GLU A 352 4.20 -4.82 4.09
C GLU A 352 5.68 -4.55 4.39
N ALA A 353 6.17 -4.96 5.56
CA ALA A 353 7.59 -4.86 5.87
C ALA A 353 8.41 -5.71 4.89
N ILE A 354 9.47 -5.12 4.34
CA ILE A 354 10.40 -5.85 3.49
C ILE A 354 11.47 -6.53 4.35
N ASN A 355 11.70 -7.82 4.14
CA ASN A 355 12.77 -8.49 4.84
C ASN A 355 14.15 -8.09 4.27
N PRO A 356 15.22 -8.14 5.08
CA PRO A 356 16.56 -7.70 4.66
C PRO A 356 17.10 -8.40 3.41
N GLU A 357 16.74 -9.66 3.18
CA GLU A 357 17.16 -10.44 2.01
C GLU A 357 16.52 -9.93 0.72
N ALA A 358 15.20 -9.71 0.73
CA ALA A 358 14.49 -9.15 -0.41
C ALA A 358 14.95 -7.71 -0.69
N TRP A 359 15.22 -6.93 0.37
CA TRP A 359 15.77 -5.58 0.24
C TRP A 359 17.14 -5.61 -0.47
N ARG A 360 18.09 -6.48 -0.01
CA ARG A 360 19.41 -6.61 -0.62
C ARG A 360 19.32 -7.06 -2.07
N TRP A 361 18.49 -8.07 -2.36
CA TRP A 361 18.28 -8.53 -3.73
C TRP A 361 17.75 -7.41 -4.63
N TYR A 362 16.78 -6.64 -4.13
CA TYR A 362 16.19 -5.53 -4.86
C TYR A 362 17.23 -4.44 -5.15
N HIS A 363 18.05 -4.11 -4.16
CA HIS A 363 19.16 -3.16 -4.30
C HIS A 363 20.24 -3.65 -5.28
N GLU A 364 20.69 -4.88 -5.14
CA GLU A 364 21.82 -5.42 -5.90
C GLU A 364 21.44 -5.81 -7.33
N VAL A 365 20.28 -6.45 -7.51
CA VAL A 365 19.89 -7.02 -8.81
C VAL A 365 19.13 -5.98 -9.64
N ILE A 366 18.09 -5.37 -9.09
CA ILE A 366 17.28 -4.41 -9.83
C ILE A 366 17.92 -3.02 -9.81
N GLY A 367 18.39 -2.59 -8.67
CA GLY A 367 19.08 -1.30 -8.49
C GLY A 367 20.53 -1.28 -8.93
N ALA A 368 21.10 -2.43 -9.31
CA ALA A 368 22.52 -2.60 -9.68
C ALA A 368 23.49 -2.00 -8.64
N GLY A 369 23.12 -1.99 -7.35
CA GLY A 369 23.89 -1.44 -6.24
C GLY A 369 23.98 0.10 -6.20
N ARG A 370 23.28 0.82 -7.10
CA ARG A 370 23.35 2.28 -7.22
C ARG A 370 22.08 3.00 -6.77
N CYS A 371 20.92 2.33 -6.86
CA CYS A 371 19.64 2.93 -6.53
C CYS A 371 19.38 2.85 -5.02
N PRO A 372 19.14 3.95 -4.30
CA PRO A 372 18.64 3.89 -2.95
C PRO A 372 17.26 3.23 -2.92
N ILE A 373 16.96 2.52 -1.81
CA ILE A 373 15.64 1.97 -1.56
C ILE A 373 14.95 2.76 -0.46
N VAL A 374 13.79 3.30 -0.78
CA VAL A 374 12.90 3.93 0.20
C VAL A 374 11.84 2.93 0.61
N ASP A 375 11.99 2.36 1.82
CA ASP A 375 10.98 1.50 2.43
C ASP A 375 9.98 2.38 3.18
N THR A 376 8.69 2.24 2.86
CA THR A 376 7.67 3.16 3.33
C THR A 376 6.67 2.44 4.25
N TRP A 377 6.45 2.99 5.44
CA TRP A 377 5.33 2.59 6.28
C TRP A 377 4.29 3.69 6.36
N TRP A 378 3.05 3.29 6.14
CA TRP A 378 1.84 4.08 6.24
C TRP A 378 0.60 3.20 6.09
N GLN A 379 -0.57 3.77 6.26
CA GLN A 379 -1.84 3.04 6.30
C GLN A 379 -2.89 3.77 5.45
N THR A 380 -4.01 3.11 5.17
CA THR A 380 -5.19 3.78 4.60
C THR A 380 -5.63 4.94 5.48
N GLU A 381 -5.57 4.74 6.77
CA GLU A 381 -5.91 5.71 7.81
C GLU A 381 -4.97 6.92 7.84
N THR A 382 -3.71 6.74 7.47
CA THR A 382 -2.76 7.86 7.47
C THR A 382 -2.75 8.64 6.16
N GLY A 383 -3.24 8.07 5.08
CA GLY A 383 -3.43 8.71 3.77
C GLY A 383 -2.16 8.89 2.94
N ALA A 384 -1.00 9.06 3.57
CA ALA A 384 0.29 9.24 2.92
C ALA A 384 1.43 8.66 3.78
N HIS A 385 2.68 8.70 3.28
CA HIS A 385 3.86 8.20 4.00
C HIS A 385 3.99 8.86 5.38
N MET A 386 4.29 8.04 6.37
CA MET A 386 4.52 8.46 7.76
C MET A 386 5.96 8.16 8.19
N LEU A 387 6.51 7.04 7.76
CA LEU A 387 7.85 6.56 8.11
C LEU A 387 8.54 6.09 6.83
N THR A 388 9.67 6.71 6.49
CA THR A 388 10.49 6.35 5.33
C THR A 388 11.82 7.10 5.35
N PRO A 389 12.92 6.53 4.84
CA PRO A 389 14.15 7.27 4.66
C PRO A 389 14.00 8.33 3.53
N LEU A 390 14.70 9.45 3.66
CA LEU A 390 14.95 10.36 2.54
C LEU A 390 16.23 9.91 1.82
N PRO A 391 16.18 9.61 0.51
CA PRO A 391 17.26 8.90 -0.18
C PRO A 391 18.56 9.69 -0.30
N GLY A 392 18.50 11.02 -0.23
CA GLY A 392 19.68 11.90 -0.23
C GLY A 392 20.30 12.18 1.14
N VAL A 393 19.63 11.76 2.22
CA VAL A 393 19.98 12.13 3.62
C VAL A 393 20.27 10.92 4.48
N THR A 394 19.41 9.89 4.39
CA THR A 394 19.40 8.79 5.35
C THR A 394 20.34 7.67 4.93
N THR A 395 21.21 7.22 5.86
CA THR A 395 21.96 5.96 5.67
C THR A 395 20.99 4.80 5.79
N LEU A 396 20.77 4.07 4.70
CA LEU A 396 19.74 3.04 4.61
C LEU A 396 20.12 1.78 5.37
N LYS A 397 19.12 1.13 5.99
CA LYS A 397 19.22 -0.15 6.71
C LYS A 397 18.22 -1.14 6.12
N PRO A 398 18.67 -2.27 5.55
CA PRO A 398 17.77 -3.28 4.99
C PRO A 398 16.72 -3.78 5.98
N GLY A 399 15.45 -3.59 5.65
CA GLY A 399 14.31 -4.02 6.48
C GLY A 399 13.79 -3.00 7.48
N SER A 400 14.32 -1.77 7.49
CA SER A 400 13.82 -0.68 8.32
C SER A 400 13.27 0.48 7.46
N ALA A 401 12.10 0.98 7.81
CA ALA A 401 11.55 2.22 7.27
C ALA A 401 12.11 3.48 7.98
N GLN A 402 12.86 3.31 9.02
CA GLN A 402 13.80 4.17 9.74
C GLN A 402 13.19 5.40 10.41
N ARG A 403 12.84 6.45 9.67
CA ARG A 403 12.53 7.77 10.27
C ARG A 403 11.15 8.28 9.89
N PRO A 404 10.46 8.97 10.82
CA PRO A 404 9.28 9.75 10.46
C PRO A 404 9.62 10.74 9.33
N VAL A 405 8.69 10.94 8.40
CA VAL A 405 8.85 12.02 7.42
C VAL A 405 8.84 13.37 8.13
N PRO A 406 9.50 14.41 7.60
CA PRO A 406 9.50 15.74 8.22
C PRO A 406 8.07 16.22 8.54
N GLY A 407 7.86 16.75 9.74
CA GLY A 407 6.56 17.25 10.21
C GLY A 407 5.59 16.17 10.74
N VAL A 408 5.97 14.89 10.76
CA VAL A 408 5.23 13.80 11.40
C VAL A 408 5.92 13.39 12.70
N VAL A 409 5.14 13.23 13.77
CA VAL A 409 5.66 12.87 15.11
C VAL A 409 5.23 11.47 15.47
N LEU A 410 6.11 10.51 15.22
CA LEU A 410 5.97 9.10 15.60
C LEU A 410 6.81 8.78 16.83
N GLU A 411 6.27 7.91 17.68
CA GLU A 411 6.96 7.42 18.87
C GLU A 411 6.71 5.93 19.08
N VAL A 412 7.66 5.27 19.72
CA VAL A 412 7.48 3.92 20.30
C VAL A 412 7.20 4.08 21.78
N VAL A 413 6.09 3.52 22.23
CA VAL A 413 5.64 3.60 23.63
C VAL A 413 5.47 2.21 24.24
N ASP A 414 5.53 2.14 25.57
CA ASP A 414 5.25 0.93 26.32
C ASP A 414 3.73 0.65 26.46
N GLU A 415 3.36 -0.32 27.30
CA GLU A 415 1.94 -0.69 27.54
C GLU A 415 1.13 0.42 28.24
N LEU A 416 1.80 1.33 28.94
CA LEU A 416 1.19 2.45 29.66
C LEU A 416 1.12 3.72 28.81
N GLY A 417 1.74 3.71 27.60
CA GLY A 417 1.84 4.87 26.71
C GLY A 417 3.02 5.79 27.03
N GLU A 418 3.98 5.32 27.86
CA GLU A 418 5.19 6.08 28.15
C GLU A 418 6.24 5.90 27.04
N PRO A 419 6.95 6.97 26.65
CA PRO A 419 7.97 6.90 25.60
C PRO A 419 9.09 5.92 25.94
N MET A 420 9.45 5.08 24.99
CA MET A 420 10.60 4.18 25.10
C MET A 420 11.84 4.85 24.51
N THR A 421 12.98 4.61 25.14
CA THR A 421 14.29 5.14 24.70
C THR A 421 15.33 4.02 24.51
N ASP A 422 14.94 2.78 24.78
CA ASP A 422 15.76 1.60 24.61
C ASP A 422 15.34 0.80 23.36
N THR A 423 16.02 -0.28 23.09
CA THR A 423 15.79 -1.15 21.93
C THR A 423 14.70 -2.20 22.15
N SER A 424 13.95 -2.12 23.26
CA SER A 424 12.87 -3.04 23.57
C SER A 424 11.67 -2.83 22.64
N ALA A 425 10.87 -3.88 22.47
CA ALA A 425 9.66 -3.84 21.65
C ALA A 425 8.52 -3.09 22.37
N GLY A 426 7.89 -2.19 21.65
CA GLY A 426 6.75 -1.40 22.10
C GLY A 426 5.67 -1.25 21.03
N PHE A 427 4.90 -0.19 21.15
CA PHE A 427 3.79 0.16 20.27
C PHE A 427 4.08 1.42 19.49
N LEU A 428 3.81 1.40 18.19
CA LEU A 428 3.94 2.60 17.35
C LEU A 428 2.71 3.49 17.52
N VAL A 429 2.94 4.74 17.89
CA VAL A 429 1.90 5.77 18.02
C VAL A 429 2.25 7.02 17.25
N VAL A 430 1.24 7.79 16.86
CA VAL A 430 1.40 9.14 16.32
C VAL A 430 0.95 10.13 17.39
N ARG A 431 1.85 11.02 17.79
CA ARG A 431 1.64 11.99 18.90
C ARG A 431 0.81 13.18 18.50
N GLU A 432 1.00 13.64 17.30
CA GLU A 432 0.42 14.88 16.79
C GLU A 432 -0.40 14.60 15.52
N PRO A 433 -1.52 15.30 15.31
CA PRO A 433 -2.25 15.17 14.05
C PRO A 433 -1.37 15.57 12.86
N TRP A 434 -1.59 14.93 11.72
CA TRP A 434 -0.86 15.15 10.48
C TRP A 434 -1.84 15.51 9.35
N PRO A 435 -1.41 16.21 8.28
CA PRO A 435 -2.35 16.74 7.28
C PRO A 435 -3.23 15.70 6.61
N SER A 436 -2.66 14.55 6.20
CA SER A 436 -3.39 13.46 5.54
C SER A 436 -4.08 12.48 6.50
N MET A 437 -4.21 12.83 7.79
CA MET A 437 -4.95 12.05 8.77
C MET A 437 -6.38 11.82 8.31
N LEU A 438 -6.90 10.59 8.47
CA LEU A 438 -8.31 10.31 8.24
C LEU A 438 -9.19 11.25 9.08
N ARG A 439 -10.33 11.65 8.52
CA ARG A 439 -11.29 12.53 9.23
C ARG A 439 -12.33 11.73 10.02
N GLY A 440 -12.21 10.42 10.01
CA GLY A 440 -13.09 9.52 10.75
C GLY A 440 -13.42 8.25 9.98
N ILE A 441 -14.27 7.43 10.58
CA ILE A 441 -14.97 6.35 9.90
C ILE A 441 -16.30 6.89 9.41
N TRP A 442 -16.62 6.68 8.14
CA TRP A 442 -17.84 7.16 7.50
C TRP A 442 -19.09 6.75 8.31
N GLY A 443 -19.88 7.74 8.71
CA GLY A 443 -21.10 7.52 9.50
C GLY A 443 -20.90 7.04 10.95
N ASP A 444 -19.66 6.89 11.46
CA ASP A 444 -19.43 6.25 12.75
C ASP A 444 -18.28 6.93 13.55
N ARG A 445 -18.58 8.08 14.15
CA ARG A 445 -17.63 8.87 14.96
C ARG A 445 -17.15 8.12 16.21
N GLU A 446 -18.00 7.33 16.85
CA GLU A 446 -17.63 6.63 18.08
C GLU A 446 -16.68 5.46 17.76
N ARG A 447 -16.94 4.71 16.72
CA ARG A 447 -16.03 3.64 16.27
C ARG A 447 -14.64 4.17 15.90
N PHE A 448 -14.53 5.40 15.36
CA PHE A 448 -13.26 6.06 15.11
C PHE A 448 -12.47 6.28 16.40
N LYS A 449 -13.10 6.83 17.44
CA LYS A 449 -12.48 7.04 18.76
C LYS A 449 -12.08 5.71 19.40
N GLU A 450 -13.00 4.73 19.41
CA GLU A 450 -12.74 3.42 20.01
C GLU A 450 -11.59 2.69 19.32
N THR A 451 -11.54 2.75 17.98
CA THR A 451 -10.55 1.99 17.20
C THR A 451 -9.14 2.54 17.36
N TYR A 452 -8.98 3.87 17.31
CA TYR A 452 -7.66 4.47 17.13
C TYR A 452 -7.17 5.29 18.32
N TRP A 453 -8.06 5.70 19.25
CA TRP A 453 -7.73 6.67 20.29
C TRP A 453 -8.03 6.18 21.72
N SER A 454 -8.66 5.01 21.87
CA SER A 454 -9.05 4.50 23.18
C SER A 454 -7.89 3.87 23.95
N ARG A 455 -6.94 3.23 23.25
CA ARG A 455 -5.84 2.51 23.90
C ARG A 455 -4.85 3.45 24.58
N PHE A 456 -4.46 4.52 23.89
CA PHE A 456 -3.52 5.52 24.38
C PHE A 456 -4.18 6.90 24.27
N PRO A 457 -4.70 7.46 25.37
CA PRO A 457 -5.39 8.74 25.33
C PRO A 457 -4.52 9.86 24.75
N GLY A 458 -5.05 10.59 23.77
CA GLY A 458 -4.34 11.70 23.12
C GLY A 458 -3.31 11.27 22.05
N MET A 459 -3.18 9.98 21.75
CA MET A 459 -2.27 9.46 20.72
C MET A 459 -3.03 8.56 19.75
N TYR A 460 -2.76 8.70 18.46
CA TYR A 460 -3.26 7.76 17.46
C TYR A 460 -2.48 6.44 17.56
N PHE A 461 -3.20 5.35 17.77
CA PHE A 461 -2.62 4.02 17.81
C PHE A 461 -2.69 3.36 16.43
N ALA A 462 -1.52 3.17 15.83
CA ALA A 462 -1.38 2.58 14.49
C ALA A 462 -1.77 1.09 14.42
N GLY A 463 -1.78 0.41 15.56
CA GLY A 463 -2.00 -1.04 15.62
C GLY A 463 -0.77 -1.86 15.21
N ASP A 464 0.40 -1.23 15.13
CA ASP A 464 1.68 -1.85 14.79
C ASP A 464 2.62 -1.85 16.01
N GLY A 465 3.40 -2.93 16.13
CA GLY A 465 4.52 -3.00 17.06
C GLY A 465 5.76 -2.41 16.42
N ALA A 466 6.61 -1.78 17.23
CA ALA A 466 7.87 -1.20 16.78
C ALA A 466 8.93 -1.21 17.88
N ARG A 467 10.18 -0.97 17.50
CA ARG A 467 11.30 -0.72 18.42
C ARG A 467 12.27 0.28 17.81
N TYR A 468 13.04 0.91 18.62
CA TYR A 468 14.22 1.65 18.17
C TYR A 468 15.42 0.71 18.02
N ASP A 469 16.37 1.07 17.16
CA ASP A 469 17.72 0.53 17.22
C ASP A 469 18.66 1.49 17.98
N GLU A 470 19.96 1.14 18.04
CA GLU A 470 20.97 1.94 18.74
C GLU A 470 21.17 3.35 18.13
N ASP A 471 20.84 3.54 16.85
CA ASP A 471 20.91 4.82 16.15
C ASP A 471 19.61 5.64 16.27
N GLY A 472 18.56 5.08 16.90
CA GLY A 472 17.25 5.69 17.06
C GLY A 472 16.34 5.51 15.85
N ASP A 473 16.69 4.66 14.89
CA ASP A 473 15.82 4.32 13.76
C ASP A 473 14.72 3.35 14.18
N ILE A 474 13.53 3.51 13.60
CA ILE A 474 12.34 2.71 13.94
C ILE A 474 12.28 1.45 13.06
N TRP A 475 12.15 0.32 13.72
CA TRP A 475 11.93 -0.99 13.12
C TRP A 475 10.51 -1.46 13.41
N LEU A 476 9.80 -1.81 12.36
CA LEU A 476 8.44 -2.35 12.46
C LEU A 476 8.49 -3.85 12.78
N LEU A 477 7.72 -4.25 13.78
CA LEU A 477 7.65 -5.64 14.24
C LEU A 477 6.38 -6.37 13.73
N GLY A 478 5.57 -5.67 12.94
CA GLY A 478 4.31 -6.17 12.41
C GLY A 478 3.09 -5.71 13.21
N ARG A 479 1.92 -6.22 12.84
CA ARG A 479 0.65 -5.89 13.52
C ARG A 479 0.65 -6.41 14.94
N VAL A 480 0.15 -5.62 15.87
CA VAL A 480 0.02 -6.03 17.29
C VAL A 480 -0.86 -7.27 17.43
N ASP A 481 -1.88 -7.40 16.54
CA ASP A 481 -2.75 -8.58 16.48
C ASP A 481 -2.00 -9.84 15.98
N ASP A 482 -0.89 -9.66 15.27
CA ASP A 482 -0.02 -10.73 14.75
C ASP A 482 1.21 -10.99 15.65
N VAL A 483 1.46 -10.16 16.69
CA VAL A 483 2.51 -10.40 17.67
C VAL A 483 2.08 -11.55 18.58
N MET A 484 2.95 -12.55 18.69
CA MET A 484 2.71 -13.74 19.51
C MET A 484 3.16 -13.53 20.94
N ASN A 485 2.38 -14.04 21.89
CA ASN A 485 2.77 -14.05 23.30
C ASN A 485 3.14 -15.48 23.73
N VAL A 486 4.42 -15.81 23.64
CA VAL A 486 4.95 -17.14 23.97
C VAL A 486 5.61 -17.09 25.33
N SER A 487 5.04 -17.77 26.31
CA SER A 487 5.56 -17.82 27.71
C SER A 487 5.78 -16.44 28.33
N GLY A 488 4.92 -15.45 28.01
CA GLY A 488 5.04 -14.09 28.51
C GLY A 488 6.00 -13.19 27.71
N HIS A 489 6.66 -13.73 26.68
CA HIS A 489 7.52 -12.95 25.77
C HIS A 489 6.78 -12.61 24.48
N ARG A 490 6.92 -11.35 24.05
CA ARG A 490 6.39 -10.90 22.77
C ARG A 490 7.38 -11.24 21.66
N LEU A 491 6.93 -12.03 20.70
CA LEU A 491 7.71 -12.44 19.55
C LEU A 491 7.10 -11.85 18.27
N SER A 492 7.93 -11.24 17.44
CA SER A 492 7.56 -10.74 16.13
C SER A 492 7.42 -11.91 15.14
N THR A 493 6.27 -12.01 14.49
CA THR A 493 6.08 -12.92 13.34
C THR A 493 7.07 -12.60 12.24
N THR A 494 7.26 -11.31 11.94
CA THR A 494 8.14 -10.82 10.86
C THR A 494 9.61 -11.20 11.09
N GLU A 495 10.10 -11.15 12.34
CA GLU A 495 11.47 -11.52 12.66
C GLU A 495 11.71 -13.02 12.42
N ILE A 496 10.76 -13.87 12.82
CA ILE A 496 10.84 -15.31 12.60
C ILE A 496 10.68 -15.64 11.11
N GLU A 497 9.79 -14.97 10.40
CA GLU A 497 9.63 -15.10 8.95
C GLU A 497 10.92 -14.71 8.21
N SER A 498 11.57 -13.63 8.61
CA SER A 498 12.86 -13.20 8.05
C SER A 498 13.95 -14.23 8.27
N SER A 499 14.04 -14.79 9.48
CA SER A 499 14.98 -15.88 9.78
C SER A 499 14.73 -17.11 8.91
N LEU A 500 13.46 -17.49 8.70
CA LEU A 500 13.11 -18.63 7.85
C LEU A 500 13.47 -18.39 6.38
N VAL A 501 13.18 -17.20 5.85
CA VAL A 501 13.49 -16.84 4.44
C VAL A 501 15.00 -16.73 4.19
N ALA A 502 15.81 -16.43 5.21
CA ALA A 502 17.27 -16.48 5.11
C ALA A 502 17.81 -17.91 4.89
N HIS A 503 17.01 -18.95 5.12
CA HIS A 503 17.41 -20.33 4.86
C HIS A 503 17.30 -20.66 3.36
N PRO A 504 18.35 -21.28 2.73
CA PRO A 504 18.39 -21.52 1.28
C PRO A 504 17.23 -22.36 0.72
N SER A 505 16.59 -23.16 1.57
CA SER A 505 15.46 -24.00 1.18
C SER A 505 14.11 -23.28 1.17
N VAL A 506 14.02 -22.05 1.72
CA VAL A 506 12.75 -21.34 1.91
C VAL A 506 12.58 -20.22 0.88
N ALA A 507 11.48 -20.26 0.14
CA ALA A 507 11.11 -19.20 -0.81
C ALA A 507 10.22 -18.13 -0.16
N GLU A 508 9.29 -18.56 0.71
CA GLU A 508 8.40 -17.67 1.46
C GLU A 508 8.04 -18.32 2.79
N SER A 509 7.70 -17.51 3.77
CA SER A 509 7.18 -17.98 5.05
C SER A 509 6.07 -17.08 5.59
N ALA A 510 5.19 -17.67 6.39
CA ALA A 510 4.20 -16.96 7.19
C ALA A 510 4.16 -17.60 8.58
N VAL A 511 4.19 -16.77 9.61
CA VAL A 511 4.21 -17.21 11.00
C VAL A 511 2.95 -16.74 11.73
N VAL A 512 2.40 -17.62 12.56
CA VAL A 512 1.23 -17.31 13.40
C VAL A 512 1.42 -17.86 14.81
N GLY A 513 0.82 -17.17 15.80
CA GLY A 513 0.67 -17.69 17.16
C GLY A 513 -0.59 -18.57 17.23
N ALA A 514 -0.43 -19.86 17.47
CA ALA A 514 -1.54 -20.77 17.72
C ALA A 514 -1.69 -21.04 19.23
N LYS A 515 -2.93 -21.24 19.70
CA LYS A 515 -3.18 -21.56 21.12
C LYS A 515 -2.38 -22.76 21.59
N ASP A 516 -1.79 -22.64 22.75
CA ASP A 516 -0.99 -23.67 23.38
C ASP A 516 -1.21 -23.69 24.88
N GLU A 517 -1.48 -24.87 25.43
CA GLU A 517 -1.82 -25.04 26.86
C GLU A 517 -0.65 -24.72 27.80
N THR A 518 0.58 -24.83 27.32
CA THR A 518 1.79 -24.64 28.14
C THR A 518 2.35 -23.23 28.06
N THR A 519 2.37 -22.66 26.85
CA THR A 519 3.04 -21.38 26.55
C THR A 519 2.07 -20.23 26.31
N GLY A 520 0.75 -20.48 26.38
CA GLY A 520 -0.31 -19.55 25.99
C GLY A 520 -0.48 -19.52 24.48
N GLU A 521 0.54 -19.13 23.74
CA GLU A 521 0.67 -19.32 22.31
C GLU A 521 1.95 -20.08 21.97
N ALA A 522 1.94 -20.79 20.85
CA ALA A 522 3.11 -21.43 20.26
C ALA A 522 3.34 -20.91 18.86
N VAL A 523 4.60 -20.75 18.48
CA VAL A 523 4.99 -20.37 17.13
C VAL A 523 4.68 -21.50 16.16
N VAL A 524 3.88 -21.22 15.13
CA VAL A 524 3.62 -22.12 14.00
C VAL A 524 4.01 -21.40 12.71
N ALA A 525 4.93 -21.99 11.96
CA ALA A 525 5.42 -21.44 10.70
C ALA A 525 4.88 -22.25 9.52
N PHE A 526 4.41 -21.56 8.50
CA PHE A 526 4.06 -22.12 7.20
C PHE A 526 5.13 -21.69 6.20
N VAL A 527 5.73 -22.62 5.49
CA VAL A 527 6.84 -22.34 4.58
C VAL A 527 6.59 -22.89 3.18
N LEU A 528 6.95 -22.10 2.19
CA LEU A 528 7.03 -22.48 0.79
C LEU A 528 8.50 -22.75 0.46
N LEU A 529 8.80 -23.94 -0.07
CA LEU A 529 10.16 -24.28 -0.42
C LEU A 529 10.57 -23.69 -1.79
N THR A 530 11.88 -23.44 -1.94
CA THR A 530 12.46 -23.06 -3.23
C THR A 530 12.34 -24.21 -4.23
N ALA A 531 12.32 -23.90 -5.53
CA ALA A 531 12.29 -24.92 -6.59
C ALA A 531 13.46 -25.90 -6.48
N VAL A 532 14.64 -25.43 -6.07
CA VAL A 532 15.84 -26.26 -5.84
C VAL A 532 15.62 -27.23 -4.68
N ALA A 533 15.03 -26.77 -3.57
CA ALA A 533 14.74 -27.61 -2.41
C ALA A 533 13.67 -28.67 -2.73
N VAL A 534 12.65 -28.30 -3.52
CA VAL A 534 11.62 -29.24 -4.00
C VAL A 534 12.22 -30.27 -4.94
N ALA A 535 13.08 -29.87 -5.87
CA ALA A 535 13.74 -30.76 -6.82
C ALA A 535 14.75 -31.75 -6.17
N ALA A 536 15.23 -31.40 -4.97
CA ALA A 536 16.14 -32.27 -4.19
C ALA A 536 15.43 -33.47 -3.54
N ASP A 537 14.09 -33.51 -3.58
CA ASP A 537 13.23 -34.61 -3.08
C ASP A 537 13.60 -35.08 -1.65
N ARG A 538 13.91 -34.10 -0.78
CA ARG A 538 14.27 -34.37 0.62
C ARG A 538 13.04 -34.74 1.44
N ASP A 539 13.24 -35.51 2.50
CA ASP A 539 12.18 -35.77 3.49
C ASP A 539 11.66 -34.44 4.09
N VAL A 540 10.36 -34.20 3.97
CA VAL A 540 9.73 -32.99 4.46
C VAL A 540 9.92 -32.82 5.96
N ALA A 541 9.84 -33.90 6.75
CA ALA A 541 10.04 -33.85 8.20
C ALA A 541 11.47 -33.45 8.59
N GLU A 542 12.48 -33.88 7.81
CA GLU A 542 13.87 -33.45 8.01
C GLU A 542 14.04 -31.96 7.73
N VAL A 543 13.42 -31.46 6.65
CA VAL A 543 13.48 -30.02 6.31
C VAL A 543 12.76 -29.19 7.36
N GLU A 544 11.60 -29.61 7.82
CA GLU A 544 10.84 -28.92 8.89
C GLU A 544 11.66 -28.83 10.18
N GLU A 545 12.34 -29.92 10.61
CA GLU A 545 13.18 -29.88 11.81
C GLU A 545 14.44 -29.03 11.61
N GLU A 546 15.07 -29.05 10.43
CA GLU A 546 16.20 -28.18 10.09
C GLU A 546 15.81 -26.71 10.20
N LEU A 547 14.65 -26.32 9.67
CA LEU A 547 14.12 -24.96 9.73
C LEU A 547 13.79 -24.55 11.18
N ARG A 548 13.24 -25.47 11.99
CA ARG A 548 13.01 -25.22 13.41
C ARG A 548 14.32 -24.92 14.16
N GLN A 549 15.36 -25.71 13.90
CA GLN A 549 16.69 -25.50 14.51
C GLN A 549 17.33 -24.21 14.03
N HIS A 550 17.16 -23.86 12.75
CA HIS A 550 17.66 -22.62 12.16
C HIS A 550 17.13 -21.39 12.91
N VAL A 551 15.80 -21.30 13.11
CA VAL A 551 15.18 -20.20 13.87
C VAL A 551 15.67 -20.19 15.32
N GLY A 552 15.70 -21.35 15.98
CA GLY A 552 16.19 -21.46 17.35
C GLY A 552 17.65 -21.03 17.55
N LYS A 553 18.48 -21.21 16.51
CA LYS A 553 19.89 -20.79 16.51
C LYS A 553 20.03 -19.28 16.24
N ASN A 554 19.24 -18.73 15.31
CA ASN A 554 19.40 -17.35 14.86
C ASN A 554 18.73 -16.33 15.79
N ILE A 555 17.56 -16.66 16.33
CA ILE A 555 16.78 -15.74 17.18
C ILE A 555 16.87 -16.16 18.65
N GLY A 556 16.81 -17.48 18.91
CA GLY A 556 16.86 -18.01 20.26
C GLY A 556 15.83 -19.12 20.52
N PRO A 557 16.01 -19.91 21.59
CA PRO A 557 15.15 -21.06 21.89
C PRO A 557 13.66 -20.71 22.05
N ILE A 558 13.35 -19.49 22.53
CA ILE A 558 11.97 -19.04 22.77
C ILE A 558 11.22 -18.83 21.46
N ALA A 559 11.91 -18.42 20.40
CA ALA A 559 11.34 -18.17 19.07
C ALA A 559 11.28 -19.44 18.20
N LYS A 560 11.89 -20.55 18.68
CA LYS A 560 11.91 -21.81 17.93
C LYS A 560 10.48 -22.28 17.66
N PRO A 561 10.05 -22.41 16.37
CA PRO A 561 8.69 -22.85 16.06
C PRO A 561 8.38 -24.21 16.70
N LYS A 562 7.20 -24.33 17.29
CA LYS A 562 6.68 -25.61 17.74
C LYS A 562 6.41 -26.54 16.57
N ARG A 563 5.94 -25.94 15.46
CA ARG A 563 5.68 -26.63 14.19
C ARG A 563 6.18 -25.77 13.04
N VAL A 564 6.82 -26.38 12.07
CA VAL A 564 7.02 -25.85 10.72
C VAL A 564 6.20 -26.73 9.79
N LEU A 565 5.43 -26.14 8.89
CA LEU A 565 4.52 -26.83 7.99
C LEU A 565 4.87 -26.41 6.57
N VAL A 566 5.34 -27.37 5.77
CA VAL A 566 5.60 -27.14 4.35
C VAL A 566 4.29 -27.16 3.59
N VAL A 567 3.99 -26.06 2.89
CA VAL A 567 2.76 -25.88 2.13
C VAL A 567 3.05 -25.56 0.67
N PRO A 568 2.12 -25.91 -0.25
CA PRO A 568 2.33 -25.66 -1.68
C PRO A 568 2.25 -24.17 -2.04
N GLU A 569 1.51 -23.39 -1.26
CA GLU A 569 1.28 -21.97 -1.46
C GLU A 569 0.80 -21.33 -0.16
N LEU A 570 1.06 -20.02 0.02
CA LEU A 570 0.49 -19.24 1.13
C LEU A 570 -0.80 -18.53 0.72
N PRO A 571 -1.82 -18.45 1.60
CA PRO A 571 -3.06 -17.77 1.30
C PRO A 571 -2.82 -16.27 1.24
N LYS A 572 -3.06 -15.67 0.09
CA LYS A 572 -2.83 -14.24 -0.16
C LYS A 572 -4.10 -13.56 -0.61
N THR A 573 -4.23 -12.31 -0.23
CA THR A 573 -5.18 -11.41 -0.89
C THR A 573 -4.76 -11.19 -2.35
N ARG A 574 -5.63 -10.64 -3.16
CA ARG A 574 -5.30 -10.29 -4.55
C ARG A 574 -4.24 -9.19 -4.66
N SER A 575 -4.02 -8.41 -3.60
CA SER A 575 -2.90 -7.48 -3.48
C SER A 575 -1.57 -8.15 -3.07
N GLY A 576 -1.56 -9.47 -2.86
CA GLY A 576 -0.38 -10.22 -2.46
C GLY A 576 -0.15 -10.32 -0.95
N LYS A 577 -0.95 -9.64 -0.12
CA LYS A 577 -0.82 -9.70 1.35
C LYS A 577 -1.23 -11.07 1.89
N ILE A 578 -0.36 -11.67 2.71
CA ILE A 578 -0.62 -12.97 3.36
C ILE A 578 -1.76 -12.84 4.37
N MET A 579 -2.71 -13.76 4.31
CA MET A 579 -3.86 -13.81 5.20
C MET A 579 -3.58 -14.70 6.43
N ARG A 580 -2.77 -14.19 7.36
CA ARG A 580 -2.34 -14.92 8.57
C ARG A 580 -3.51 -15.42 9.41
N ARG A 581 -4.64 -14.71 9.44
CA ARG A 581 -5.85 -15.17 10.15
C ARG A 581 -6.27 -16.56 9.70
N LEU A 582 -6.32 -16.83 8.40
CA LEU A 582 -6.71 -18.13 7.86
C LEU A 582 -5.70 -19.23 8.22
N LEU A 583 -4.39 -18.88 8.22
CA LEU A 583 -3.35 -19.80 8.66
C LEU A 583 -3.43 -20.11 10.16
N LYS A 584 -3.81 -19.11 10.98
CA LYS A 584 -4.06 -19.31 12.43
C LYS A 584 -5.23 -20.26 12.66
N ASP A 585 -6.33 -20.11 11.92
CA ASP A 585 -7.48 -21.03 12.00
C ASP A 585 -7.06 -22.47 11.66
N VAL A 586 -6.28 -22.66 10.60
CA VAL A 586 -5.73 -23.99 10.23
C VAL A 586 -4.78 -24.52 11.31
N ALA A 587 -3.88 -23.69 11.85
CA ALA A 587 -2.94 -24.09 12.89
C ALA A 587 -3.65 -24.57 14.17
N GLU A 588 -4.80 -23.98 14.48
CA GLU A 588 -5.65 -24.31 15.63
C GLU A 588 -6.73 -25.37 15.32
N GLY A 589 -6.75 -25.91 14.09
CA GLY A 589 -7.72 -26.94 13.68
C GLY A 589 -9.14 -26.42 13.55
N ARG A 590 -9.33 -25.12 13.34
CA ARG A 590 -10.63 -24.50 13.09
C ARG A 590 -10.94 -24.42 11.60
N ASP A 591 -12.22 -24.33 11.28
CA ASP A 591 -12.65 -24.03 9.91
C ASP A 591 -12.21 -22.60 9.53
N PRO A 592 -11.48 -22.44 8.42
CA PRO A 592 -11.10 -21.11 7.97
C PRO A 592 -12.33 -20.26 7.70
N GLY A 593 -12.47 -19.16 8.41
CA GLY A 593 -13.59 -18.25 8.26
C GLY A 593 -13.66 -17.58 6.89
N ASP A 594 -14.18 -16.34 6.83
CA ASP A 594 -14.36 -15.59 5.59
C ASP A 594 -13.07 -15.55 4.73
N SER A 595 -13.16 -16.14 3.54
CA SER A 595 -12.10 -16.25 2.53
C SER A 595 -12.38 -15.41 1.27
N THR A 596 -13.37 -14.53 1.31
CA THR A 596 -13.85 -13.75 0.14
C THR A 596 -12.80 -12.84 -0.49
N THR A 597 -11.76 -12.48 0.27
CA THR A 597 -10.66 -11.63 -0.20
C THR A 597 -9.46 -12.41 -0.74
N LEU A 598 -9.49 -13.75 -0.72
CA LEU A 598 -8.42 -14.57 -1.28
C LEU A 598 -8.28 -14.39 -2.80
N ALA A 599 -7.03 -14.38 -3.24
CA ALA A 599 -6.71 -14.36 -4.68
C ALA A 599 -7.16 -15.65 -5.37
N ASP A 600 -6.95 -16.80 -4.71
CA ASP A 600 -7.39 -18.12 -5.13
C ASP A 600 -8.06 -18.84 -3.95
N PRO A 601 -9.37 -19.00 -3.95
CA PRO A 601 -10.09 -19.69 -2.87
C PRO A 601 -9.68 -21.15 -2.66
N THR A 602 -9.08 -21.79 -3.69
CA THR A 602 -8.67 -23.21 -3.62
C THR A 602 -7.39 -23.43 -2.81
N VAL A 603 -6.63 -22.34 -2.54
CA VAL A 603 -5.38 -22.41 -1.75
C VAL A 603 -5.62 -23.00 -0.37
N MET A 604 -6.67 -22.55 0.30
CA MET A 604 -6.99 -23.06 1.66
C MET A 604 -7.31 -24.54 1.66
N GLN A 605 -8.06 -25.01 0.67
CA GLN A 605 -8.35 -26.44 0.52
C GLN A 605 -7.07 -27.25 0.32
N ARG A 606 -6.16 -26.79 -0.56
CA ARG A 606 -4.85 -27.45 -0.80
C ARG A 606 -3.98 -27.47 0.47
N ILE A 607 -3.98 -26.41 1.26
CA ILE A 607 -3.26 -26.36 2.53
C ILE A 607 -3.82 -27.40 3.51
N VAL A 608 -5.14 -27.42 3.71
CA VAL A 608 -5.79 -28.36 4.61
C VAL A 608 -5.56 -29.81 4.18
N GLU A 609 -5.69 -30.13 2.87
CA GLU A 609 -5.41 -31.46 2.32
C GLU A 609 -3.94 -31.87 2.52
N THR A 610 -2.98 -30.95 2.34
CA THR A 610 -1.55 -31.23 2.53
C THR A 610 -1.22 -31.52 3.99
N LEU A 611 -1.92 -30.87 4.93
CA LEU A 611 -1.67 -31.00 6.36
C LEU A 611 -2.55 -32.10 7.02
N ALA A 612 -3.48 -32.68 6.28
CA ALA A 612 -4.27 -33.80 6.78
C ALA A 612 -3.36 -35.01 7.05
N PRO A 613 -3.58 -35.75 8.15
CA PRO A 613 -2.82 -36.97 8.42
C PRO A 613 -2.93 -37.90 7.20
N LYS A 614 -1.79 -38.29 6.60
CA LYS A 614 -1.79 -39.33 5.57
C LYS A 614 -2.29 -40.60 6.23
N ALA A 615 -3.47 -41.09 5.78
CA ALA A 615 -4.17 -42.28 6.29
C ALA A 615 -3.31 -43.55 6.09
#